data_4d4acdf9342800c8351b5e7aa6de507a
#
_entry.id   4d4acdf9342800c8351b5e7aa6de507a
#
_cell.length_a   1.000
_cell.length_b   1.000
_cell.length_c   1.000
_cell.angle_alpha   90.00
_cell.angle_beta   90.00
_cell.angle_gamma   90.00
#
_symmetry.space_group_name_H-M   'P 1'
#
loop_
_entity.id
_entity.type
_entity.pdbx_description
1 polymer ?
#
loop_
_entity_poly.entity_id
_entity_poly.type
_entity_poly.pdbx_seq_one_letter_code
_entity_poly.pdbx_strand_id
1 'polypeptide(L)'
;MKKRAIKKSVSLSVIFFLIISNLAFSQETIEVKVEKATMSQGIQTAYIVRIPLAILKDVQGNWVKRLQENIKTKVINVNDEYLLSNVVIGEITLDTLSIYSLFIEKEDGVVLNVFIRIDSVFFSPKEDKTQLAAEKIDNGIKNYIRRFAVDQYRIFSEKDLEAEQKILKGLQDEYDKLGKDNEKLKKDISSLENNIEKTEREIATLDQEIELKNKESLTHKTGMQALVLEDEKKAALSRDKEIEKEKNKLEKDRTGLKNDISDMKSDIDKNEKTIDDNIKLQEEKQKEIDFQKEEVEKAQVRLDGIK
;
A
#
# COMPACT_ATOMS: atom_id res chain seq x y z
N MET A 1 -14.05 45.53 0.99
CA MET A 1 -12.70 44.98 0.94
C MET A 1 -12.51 43.98 2.09
N LYS A 2 -12.61 42.69 1.86
CA LYS A 2 -12.24 41.66 2.82
C LYS A 2 -11.28 40.70 2.11
N LYS A 3 -9.98 40.83 2.43
CA LYS A 3 -8.90 39.93 1.95
C LYS A 3 -9.09 38.56 2.61
N ARG A 4 -9.46 37.54 1.83
CA ARG A 4 -9.37 36.13 2.27
C ARG A 4 -7.92 35.68 2.17
N ALA A 5 -7.32 35.41 3.31
CA ALA A 5 -6.02 34.76 3.42
C ALA A 5 -6.15 33.30 2.96
N ILE A 6 -5.48 32.97 1.86
CA ILE A 6 -5.29 31.61 1.40
C ILE A 6 -4.24 30.99 2.33
N LYS A 7 -4.67 30.10 3.24
CA LYS A 7 -3.76 29.25 3.99
C LYS A 7 -3.13 28.25 3.02
N LYS A 8 -1.86 28.48 2.70
CA LYS A 8 -1.00 27.47 2.05
C LYS A 8 -0.77 26.35 3.07
N SER A 9 -1.50 25.27 2.96
CA SER A 9 -1.17 23.99 3.54
C SER A 9 0.00 23.42 2.71
N VAL A 10 1.23 23.77 3.09
CA VAL A 10 2.42 23.08 2.59
C VAL A 10 2.41 21.71 3.28
N SER A 11 2.12 20.67 2.49
CA SER A 11 2.17 19.29 2.92
C SER A 11 3.58 18.98 3.44
N LEU A 12 3.66 18.64 4.71
CA LEU A 12 4.90 18.29 5.44
C LEU A 12 5.48 16.93 4.99
N SER A 13 4.93 16.32 3.95
CA SER A 13 5.34 15.01 3.41
C SER A 13 6.62 15.04 2.56
N VAL A 14 7.13 16.20 2.17
CA VAL A 14 8.28 16.27 1.24
C VAL A 14 9.65 16.26 1.95
N ILE A 15 9.72 16.39 3.27
CA ILE A 15 11.00 16.50 4.00
C ILE A 15 11.51 15.15 4.54
N PHE A 16 10.74 14.08 4.47
CA PHE A 16 11.20 12.74 4.91
C PHE A 16 12.04 11.99 3.85
N PHE A 17 12.22 12.55 2.66
CA PHE A 17 12.72 11.84 1.47
C PHE A 17 14.22 12.00 1.16
N LEU A 18 15.05 12.57 2.07
CA LEU A 18 16.45 12.88 1.73
C LEU A 18 17.53 12.33 2.68
N ILE A 19 17.25 11.33 3.51
CA ILE A 19 18.26 10.78 4.43
C ILE A 19 18.50 9.27 4.24
N ILE A 20 18.24 8.69 3.06
CA ILE A 20 18.64 7.29 2.80
C ILE A 20 19.48 7.23 1.53
N SER A 21 20.66 7.85 1.58
CA SER A 21 21.70 7.58 0.59
C SER A 21 22.92 6.99 1.32
N ASN A 22 23.33 5.80 0.91
CA ASN A 22 24.53 5.07 1.31
C ASN A 22 24.48 4.20 2.58
N LEU A 23 23.49 3.34 2.71
CA LEU A 23 23.78 2.05 3.33
C LEU A 23 24.40 1.16 2.24
N ALA A 24 25.72 1.16 2.18
CA ALA A 24 26.44 0.09 1.51
C ALA A 24 25.87 -1.22 2.07
N PHE A 25 25.20 -2.03 1.23
CA PHE A 25 24.75 -3.37 1.59
C PHE A 25 26.00 -4.22 1.86
N SER A 26 26.56 -4.08 3.06
CA SER A 26 27.43 -5.09 3.58
C SER A 26 26.61 -6.36 3.73
N GLN A 27 26.90 -7.37 2.97
CA GLN A 27 26.35 -8.72 3.15
C GLN A 27 26.52 -9.07 4.64
N GLU A 28 25.43 -9.09 5.40
CA GLU A 28 25.45 -9.37 6.82
C GLU A 28 25.70 -10.87 7.01
N THR A 29 26.98 -11.21 7.15
CA THR A 29 27.40 -12.60 7.40
C THR A 29 27.01 -12.98 8.83
N ILE A 30 26.25 -14.06 8.96
CA ILE A 30 25.90 -14.61 10.27
C ILE A 30 27.17 -15.24 10.88
N GLU A 31 27.70 -14.56 11.89
CA GLU A 31 28.91 -14.99 12.61
C GLU A 31 28.57 -15.30 14.08
N VAL A 32 29.13 -16.39 14.61
CA VAL A 32 29.03 -16.74 16.03
C VAL A 32 30.27 -16.27 16.74
N LYS A 33 30.12 -15.29 17.61
CA LYS A 33 31.19 -14.75 18.45
C LYS A 33 31.25 -15.50 19.79
N VAL A 34 32.45 -15.60 20.35
CA VAL A 34 32.68 -16.26 21.66
C VAL A 34 33.19 -15.20 22.63
N GLU A 35 32.36 -14.85 23.61
CA GLU A 35 32.62 -13.78 24.58
C GLU A 35 32.14 -14.20 25.98
N LYS A 36 32.57 -13.51 27.03
CA LYS A 36 32.01 -13.68 28.39
C LYS A 36 30.69 -12.91 28.50
N ALA A 37 29.64 -13.57 28.99
CA ALA A 37 28.33 -12.96 29.22
C ALA A 37 27.72 -13.44 30.53
N THR A 38 26.83 -12.62 31.10
CA THR A 38 26.11 -12.91 32.34
C THR A 38 24.91 -13.80 32.10
N MET A 39 24.74 -14.82 32.95
CA MET A 39 23.59 -15.70 33.02
C MET A 39 23.19 -15.99 34.48
N SER A 40 22.17 -16.81 34.71
CA SER A 40 21.71 -17.15 36.08
C SER A 40 22.82 -17.78 36.97
N GLN A 41 23.83 -18.42 36.35
CA GLN A 41 24.95 -19.05 37.05
C GLN A 41 26.26 -18.24 36.98
N GLY A 42 26.15 -16.90 36.89
CA GLY A 42 27.28 -16.01 36.85
C GLY A 42 27.79 -15.66 35.48
N ILE A 43 29.02 -15.19 35.39
CA ILE A 43 29.67 -14.83 34.12
C ILE A 43 30.29 -16.07 33.50
N GLN A 44 29.81 -16.49 32.32
CA GLN A 44 30.28 -17.68 31.63
C GLN A 44 30.65 -17.36 30.17
N THR A 45 31.35 -18.30 29.51
CA THR A 45 31.61 -18.21 28.07
C THR A 45 30.33 -18.45 27.30
N ALA A 46 29.94 -17.48 26.49
CA ALA A 46 28.75 -17.48 25.62
C ALA A 46 29.13 -17.52 24.16
N TYR A 47 28.35 -18.29 23.39
CA TYR A 47 28.32 -18.24 21.94
C TYR A 47 27.19 -17.31 21.52
N ILE A 48 27.57 -16.17 20.96
CA ILE A 48 26.65 -15.06 20.67
C ILE A 48 26.44 -14.95 19.17
N VAL A 49 25.18 -15.00 18.72
CA VAL A 49 24.82 -14.78 17.34
C VAL A 49 23.70 -13.75 17.24
N ARG A 50 23.81 -12.83 16.27
CA ARG A 50 22.73 -11.91 15.90
C ARG A 50 21.94 -12.50 14.75
N ILE A 51 20.62 -12.43 14.83
CA ILE A 51 19.67 -12.87 13.83
C ILE A 51 18.91 -11.64 13.35
N PRO A 52 19.26 -11.08 12.19
CA PRO A 52 18.60 -9.88 11.68
C PRO A 52 17.14 -10.11 11.32
N LEU A 53 16.32 -9.05 11.34
CA LEU A 53 14.89 -9.05 11.01
C LEU A 53 14.03 -9.96 11.89
N ALA A 54 14.65 -10.65 12.84
CA ALA A 54 13.99 -11.68 13.63
C ALA A 54 13.03 -11.10 14.67
N ILE A 55 11.90 -11.77 14.85
CA ILE A 55 10.92 -11.49 15.90
C ILE A 55 11.22 -12.40 17.10
N LEU A 56 11.39 -11.81 18.28
CA LEU A 56 11.81 -12.50 19.51
C LEU A 56 11.00 -13.78 19.77
N LYS A 57 9.66 -13.68 19.77
CA LYS A 57 8.76 -14.80 20.07
C LYS A 57 8.92 -15.97 19.09
N ASP A 58 9.09 -15.66 17.81
CA ASP A 58 9.22 -16.67 16.75
C ASP A 58 10.57 -17.40 16.89
N VAL A 59 11.66 -16.64 17.11
CA VAL A 59 13.01 -17.23 17.31
C VAL A 59 13.02 -18.11 18.55
N GLN A 60 12.47 -17.68 19.66
CA GLN A 60 12.37 -18.48 20.89
C GLN A 60 11.65 -19.79 20.63
N GLY A 61 10.49 -19.75 19.98
CA GLY A 61 9.72 -20.94 19.65
C GLY A 61 10.45 -21.89 18.71
N ASN A 62 11.14 -21.35 17.71
CA ASN A 62 11.91 -22.16 16.76
C ASN A 62 13.19 -22.74 17.38
N TRP A 63 13.85 -21.99 18.26
CA TRP A 63 15.00 -22.50 19.00
C TRP A 63 14.63 -23.69 19.92
N VAL A 64 13.53 -23.57 20.65
CA VAL A 64 13.00 -24.67 21.47
C VAL A 64 12.73 -25.91 20.60
N LYS A 65 12.11 -25.76 19.43
CA LYS A 65 11.92 -26.86 18.47
C LYS A 65 13.23 -27.45 18.01
N ARG A 66 14.23 -26.62 17.66
CA ARG A 66 15.57 -27.07 17.23
C ARG A 66 16.30 -27.84 18.33
N LEU A 67 16.25 -27.37 19.59
CA LEU A 67 16.83 -28.04 20.74
C LEU A 67 16.17 -29.40 21.06
N GLN A 68 14.88 -29.54 20.78
CA GLN A 68 14.10 -30.75 21.04
C GLN A 68 14.04 -31.71 19.83
N GLU A 69 14.68 -31.38 18.74
CA GLU A 69 14.69 -32.24 17.55
C GLU A 69 15.34 -33.58 17.87
N ASN A 70 14.54 -34.66 17.74
CA ASN A 70 14.92 -36.03 18.09
C ASN A 70 15.32 -36.25 19.57
N ILE A 71 15.00 -35.33 20.46
CA ILE A 71 15.30 -35.39 21.88
C ILE A 71 13.99 -35.44 22.69
N LYS A 72 13.89 -36.40 23.63
CA LYS A 72 12.71 -36.54 24.50
C LYS A 72 12.69 -35.53 25.65
N THR A 73 13.85 -35.04 26.07
CA THR A 73 13.98 -34.06 27.14
C THR A 73 13.35 -32.73 26.72
N LYS A 74 12.54 -32.16 27.60
CA LYS A 74 11.90 -30.88 27.33
C LYS A 74 12.79 -29.73 27.74
N VAL A 75 12.77 -28.68 26.93
CA VAL A 75 13.33 -27.37 27.31
C VAL A 75 12.45 -26.76 28.39
N ILE A 76 13.06 -26.29 29.48
CA ILE A 76 12.39 -25.49 30.52
C ILE A 76 12.81 -24.05 30.40
N ASN A 77 11.87 -23.12 30.67
CA ASN A 77 12.15 -21.70 30.75
C ASN A 77 12.01 -21.23 32.19
N VAL A 78 13.08 -20.67 32.73
CA VAL A 78 13.10 -20.08 34.08
C VAL A 78 13.69 -18.67 33.98
N ASN A 79 12.87 -17.64 34.25
CA ASN A 79 13.28 -16.24 34.18
C ASN A 79 13.92 -15.87 32.82
N ASP A 80 13.26 -16.23 31.72
CA ASP A 80 13.69 -16.00 30.31
C ASP A 80 14.97 -16.72 29.92
N GLU A 81 15.51 -17.59 30.76
CA GLU A 81 16.59 -18.51 30.46
C GLU A 81 16.02 -19.89 30.07
N TYR A 82 16.30 -20.31 28.83
CA TYR A 82 15.88 -21.59 28.28
C TYR A 82 16.96 -22.64 28.54
N LEU A 83 16.58 -23.71 29.23
CA LEU A 83 17.49 -24.80 29.61
C LEU A 83 17.06 -26.13 29.01
N LEU A 84 17.95 -26.76 28.25
CA LEU A 84 17.88 -28.18 27.89
C LEU A 84 19.00 -28.93 28.65
N SER A 85 18.63 -29.87 29.51
CA SER A 85 19.58 -30.52 30.43
C SER A 85 19.88 -31.96 30.06
N ASN A 86 21.14 -32.38 30.24
CA ASN A 86 21.61 -33.75 30.23
C ASN A 86 21.20 -34.52 28.94
N VAL A 87 21.58 -33.97 27.81
CA VAL A 87 21.35 -34.51 26.47
C VAL A 87 22.63 -34.76 25.74
N VAL A 88 22.57 -35.58 24.68
CA VAL A 88 23.64 -35.75 23.72
C VAL A 88 23.20 -35.15 22.40
N ILE A 89 23.97 -34.20 21.88
CA ILE A 89 23.76 -33.63 20.54
C ILE A 89 24.99 -33.97 19.72
N GLY A 90 24.89 -35.02 18.89
CA GLY A 90 26.00 -35.57 18.14
C GLY A 90 26.67 -34.60 17.17
N GLU A 91 25.96 -33.52 16.76
CA GLU A 91 26.53 -32.43 15.98
C GLU A 91 27.54 -31.59 16.78
N ILE A 92 27.45 -31.59 18.12
CA ILE A 92 28.32 -30.85 19.03
C ILE A 92 29.36 -31.80 19.63
N THR A 93 28.90 -32.80 20.40
CA THR A 93 29.74 -33.79 21.05
C THR A 93 28.94 -35.05 21.36
N LEU A 94 29.62 -36.15 21.61
CA LEU A 94 29.02 -37.39 22.14
C LEU A 94 28.90 -37.41 23.66
N ASP A 95 29.52 -36.43 24.33
CA ASP A 95 29.43 -36.26 25.77
C ASP A 95 28.05 -35.68 26.17
N THR A 96 27.66 -35.91 27.43
CA THR A 96 26.42 -35.33 27.98
C THR A 96 26.59 -33.84 28.20
N LEU A 97 25.71 -33.05 27.61
CA LEU A 97 25.75 -31.60 27.71
C LEU A 97 24.40 -30.99 28.20
N SER A 98 24.48 -29.77 28.70
CA SER A 98 23.33 -28.94 28.95
C SER A 98 23.50 -27.60 28.23
N ILE A 99 22.42 -27.11 27.64
CA ILE A 99 22.38 -25.85 26.87
C ILE A 99 21.52 -24.84 27.61
N TYR A 100 22.08 -23.70 27.93
CA TYR A 100 21.38 -22.54 28.43
C TYR A 100 21.32 -21.48 27.32
N SER A 101 20.19 -20.82 27.17
CA SER A 101 20.00 -19.85 26.10
C SER A 101 19.25 -18.62 26.57
N LEU A 102 19.78 -17.44 26.25
CA LEU A 102 19.16 -16.15 26.54
C LEU A 102 18.95 -15.39 25.23
N PHE A 103 17.84 -14.68 25.14
CA PHE A 103 17.50 -13.87 23.99
C PHE A 103 17.43 -12.40 24.38
N ILE A 104 18.00 -11.55 23.56
CA ILE A 104 17.98 -10.09 23.72
C ILE A 104 17.37 -9.50 22.45
N GLU A 105 16.21 -8.86 22.61
CA GLU A 105 15.56 -8.14 21.52
C GLU A 105 16.35 -6.88 21.19
N LYS A 106 16.51 -6.60 19.90
CA LYS A 106 17.14 -5.40 19.35
C LYS A 106 16.21 -4.79 18.31
N GLU A 107 16.38 -3.52 18.01
CA GLU A 107 15.59 -2.78 17.02
C GLU A 107 15.54 -3.49 15.65
N ASP A 108 16.62 -4.14 15.28
CA ASP A 108 16.85 -4.74 13.97
C ASP A 108 16.93 -6.28 13.99
N GLY A 109 16.46 -6.92 15.06
CA GLY A 109 16.45 -8.38 15.20
C GLY A 109 16.65 -8.89 16.62
N VAL A 110 17.23 -10.08 16.73
CA VAL A 110 17.41 -10.78 18.00
C VAL A 110 18.85 -11.23 18.16
N VAL A 111 19.40 -11.06 19.35
CA VAL A 111 20.68 -11.65 19.76
C VAL A 111 20.41 -12.89 20.60
N LEU A 112 20.96 -14.02 20.21
CA LEU A 112 20.90 -15.29 20.92
C LEU A 112 22.26 -15.54 21.59
N ASN A 113 22.29 -15.66 22.93
CA ASN A 113 23.44 -16.08 23.73
C ASN A 113 23.24 -17.52 24.15
N VAL A 114 24.18 -18.40 23.81
CA VAL A 114 24.14 -19.83 24.13
C VAL A 114 25.34 -20.19 25.01
N PHE A 115 25.05 -20.83 26.14
CA PHE A 115 26.06 -21.31 27.08
C PHE A 115 26.00 -22.83 27.10
N ILE A 116 27.16 -23.49 27.00
CA ILE A 116 27.23 -24.94 26.97
C ILE A 116 27.93 -25.42 28.23
N ARG A 117 27.30 -26.37 28.91
CA ARG A 117 27.91 -27.08 30.04
C ARG A 117 28.09 -28.55 29.64
N ILE A 118 29.30 -29.05 29.66
CA ILE A 118 29.65 -30.44 29.39
C ILE A 118 29.96 -31.10 30.73
N ASP A 119 29.32 -32.21 31.03
CA ASP A 119 29.26 -32.82 32.34
C ASP A 119 28.85 -31.84 33.43
N SER A 120 29.76 -31.27 34.20
CA SER A 120 29.46 -30.30 35.26
C SER A 120 30.17 -28.98 35.08
N VAL A 121 30.90 -28.75 33.98
CA VAL A 121 31.76 -27.59 33.75
C VAL A 121 31.28 -26.80 32.54
N PHE A 122 31.18 -25.48 32.65
CA PHE A 122 30.92 -24.63 31.48
C PHE A 122 32.09 -24.68 30.51
N PHE A 123 31.78 -25.03 29.27
CA PHE A 123 32.78 -25.18 28.24
C PHE A 123 33.37 -23.81 27.84
N SER A 124 34.70 -23.75 27.77
CA SER A 124 35.46 -22.58 27.33
C SER A 124 36.63 -23.05 26.45
N PRO A 125 36.63 -22.71 25.15
CA PRO A 125 37.63 -23.23 24.20
C PRO A 125 39.06 -22.78 24.53
N LYS A 126 39.23 -21.73 25.33
CA LYS A 126 40.56 -21.24 25.76
C LYS A 126 41.11 -21.89 27.03
N GLU A 127 40.25 -22.54 27.78
CA GLU A 127 40.59 -23.08 29.12
C GLU A 127 40.73 -24.61 29.13
N ASP A 128 40.38 -25.28 28.04
CA ASP A 128 40.43 -26.73 27.93
C ASP A 128 41.86 -27.25 27.62
N LYS A 129 42.30 -28.26 28.38
CA LYS A 129 43.67 -28.76 28.35
C LYS A 129 43.99 -29.63 27.16
N THR A 130 43.00 -30.12 26.41
CA THR A 130 43.15 -30.95 25.21
C THR A 130 42.73 -30.18 23.96
N GLN A 131 43.67 -29.42 23.40
CA GLN A 131 43.44 -28.43 22.36
C GLN A 131 42.67 -28.98 21.13
N LEU A 132 42.94 -30.19 20.67
CA LEU A 132 42.29 -30.77 19.48
C LEU A 132 40.83 -31.18 19.71
N ALA A 133 40.51 -31.70 20.90
CA ALA A 133 39.16 -32.10 21.27
C ALA A 133 38.29 -30.85 21.53
N ALA A 134 38.86 -29.85 22.24
CA ALA A 134 38.21 -28.58 22.50
C ALA A 134 37.87 -27.81 21.20
N GLU A 135 38.76 -27.80 20.22
CA GLU A 135 38.55 -27.16 18.92
C GLU A 135 37.43 -27.85 18.12
N LYS A 136 37.33 -29.18 18.16
CA LYS A 136 36.26 -29.92 17.51
C LYS A 136 34.88 -29.58 18.12
N ILE A 137 34.81 -29.51 19.44
CA ILE A 137 33.58 -29.15 20.16
C ILE A 137 33.22 -27.71 19.88
N ASP A 138 34.17 -26.77 19.95
CA ASP A 138 33.95 -25.34 19.66
C ASP A 138 33.37 -25.14 18.24
N ASN A 139 33.93 -25.81 17.24
CA ASN A 139 33.46 -25.79 15.87
C ASN A 139 32.05 -26.43 15.74
N GLY A 140 31.79 -27.52 16.47
CA GLY A 140 30.46 -28.13 16.54
C GLY A 140 29.40 -27.18 17.08
N ILE A 141 29.68 -26.49 18.19
CA ILE A 141 28.79 -25.50 18.80
C ILE A 141 28.54 -24.35 17.83
N LYS A 142 29.60 -23.74 17.28
CA LYS A 142 29.49 -22.63 16.33
C LYS A 142 28.68 -23.02 15.11
N ASN A 143 28.88 -24.18 14.53
CA ASN A 143 28.16 -24.66 13.36
C ASN A 143 26.66 -24.92 13.68
N TYR A 144 26.38 -25.50 14.85
CA TYR A 144 25.01 -25.77 15.28
C TYR A 144 24.21 -24.49 15.43
N ILE A 145 24.76 -23.49 16.13
CA ILE A 145 24.15 -22.19 16.37
C ILE A 145 24.05 -21.39 15.05
N ARG A 146 25.12 -21.37 14.26
CA ARG A 146 25.15 -20.65 12.99
C ARG A 146 24.10 -21.16 12.03
N ARG A 147 23.95 -22.48 11.86
CA ARG A 147 22.91 -23.05 10.99
C ARG A 147 21.54 -22.60 11.41
N PHE A 148 21.22 -22.69 12.70
CA PHE A 148 19.95 -22.17 13.21
C PHE A 148 19.74 -20.69 12.87
N ALA A 149 20.73 -19.85 13.13
CA ALA A 149 20.64 -18.41 12.89
C ALA A 149 20.47 -18.07 11.40
N VAL A 150 21.18 -18.77 10.50
CA VAL A 150 21.03 -18.64 9.05
C VAL A 150 19.64 -19.05 8.59
N ASP A 151 19.11 -20.16 9.10
CA ASP A 151 17.76 -20.62 8.76
C ASP A 151 16.69 -19.62 9.22
N GLN A 152 16.84 -19.05 10.43
CA GLN A 152 15.93 -18.02 10.91
C GLN A 152 16.03 -16.74 10.08
N TYR A 153 17.25 -16.28 9.78
CA TYR A 153 17.44 -15.08 8.96
C TYR A 153 16.83 -15.24 7.57
N ARG A 154 16.93 -16.43 6.96
CA ARG A 154 16.28 -16.72 5.68
C ARG A 154 14.76 -16.63 5.80
N ILE A 155 14.17 -17.28 6.81
CA ILE A 155 12.72 -17.25 7.04
C ILE A 155 12.19 -15.81 7.21
N PHE A 156 12.90 -14.98 7.95
CA PHE A 156 12.48 -13.58 8.15
C PHE A 156 12.72 -12.72 6.92
N SER A 157 13.80 -12.96 6.16
CA SER A 157 14.04 -12.27 4.89
C SER A 157 13.02 -12.64 3.81
N GLU A 158 12.54 -13.88 3.77
CA GLU A 158 11.44 -14.30 2.89
C GLU A 158 10.13 -13.59 3.24
N LYS A 159 9.81 -13.50 4.53
CA LYS A 159 8.62 -12.76 5.00
C LYS A 159 8.71 -11.26 4.70
N ASP A 160 9.89 -10.67 4.85
CA ASP A 160 10.15 -9.27 4.54
C ASP A 160 9.96 -9.01 3.04
N LEU A 161 10.55 -9.83 2.17
CA LEU A 161 10.35 -9.76 0.72
C LEU A 161 8.88 -9.90 0.33
N GLU A 162 8.15 -10.84 0.93
CA GLU A 162 6.71 -11.01 0.67
C GLU A 162 5.91 -9.77 1.08
N ALA A 163 6.26 -9.14 2.21
CA ALA A 163 5.62 -7.92 2.67
C ALA A 163 5.86 -6.75 1.70
N GLU A 164 7.11 -6.54 1.24
CA GLU A 164 7.45 -5.50 0.28
C GLU A 164 6.77 -5.72 -1.09
N GLN A 165 6.72 -6.96 -1.57
CA GLN A 165 5.99 -7.33 -2.79
C GLN A 165 4.49 -7.05 -2.69
N LYS A 166 3.90 -7.29 -1.51
CA LYS A 166 2.49 -7.00 -1.28
C LYS A 166 2.18 -5.50 -1.29
N ILE A 167 3.06 -4.69 -0.72
CA ILE A 167 2.95 -3.22 -0.79
C ILE A 167 3.03 -2.77 -2.25
N LEU A 168 4.03 -3.25 -3.01
CA LEU A 168 4.19 -2.92 -4.43
C LEU A 168 2.94 -3.25 -5.23
N LYS A 169 2.37 -4.44 -5.03
CA LYS A 169 1.13 -4.85 -5.69
C LYS A 169 -0.04 -3.92 -5.33
N GLY A 170 -0.18 -3.55 -4.05
CA GLY A 170 -1.22 -2.61 -3.64
C GLY A 170 -1.13 -1.26 -4.35
N LEU A 171 0.08 -0.70 -4.46
CA LEU A 171 0.32 0.55 -5.17
C LEU A 171 0.01 0.45 -6.68
N GLN A 172 0.36 -0.67 -7.31
CA GLN A 172 0.03 -0.95 -8.71
C GLN A 172 -1.49 -1.06 -8.94
N ASP A 173 -2.19 -1.75 -8.04
CA ASP A 173 -3.66 -1.89 -8.11
C ASP A 173 -4.36 -0.52 -7.99
N GLU A 174 -3.86 0.37 -7.11
CA GLU A 174 -4.37 1.74 -6.98
C GLU A 174 -4.10 2.58 -8.22
N TYR A 175 -2.91 2.51 -8.79
CA TYR A 175 -2.54 3.18 -10.04
C TYR A 175 -3.45 2.75 -11.20
N ASP A 176 -3.64 1.45 -11.38
CA ASP A 176 -4.47 0.88 -12.42
C ASP A 176 -5.95 1.26 -12.26
N LYS A 177 -6.43 1.36 -11.01
CA LYS A 177 -7.78 1.80 -10.71
C LYS A 177 -8.02 3.24 -11.18
N LEU A 178 -7.10 4.15 -10.86
CA LEU A 178 -7.18 5.55 -11.34
C LEU A 178 -7.24 5.62 -12.87
N GLY A 179 -6.46 4.78 -13.57
CA GLY A 179 -6.50 4.68 -15.02
C GLY A 179 -7.88 4.22 -15.56
N LYS A 180 -8.45 3.18 -14.95
CA LYS A 180 -9.79 2.68 -15.32
C LYS A 180 -10.90 3.72 -15.04
N ASP A 181 -10.80 4.44 -13.93
CA ASP A 181 -11.75 5.50 -13.60
C ASP A 181 -11.66 6.65 -14.62
N ASN A 182 -10.45 7.02 -15.05
CA ASN A 182 -10.26 8.02 -16.12
C ASN A 182 -10.87 7.58 -17.45
N GLU A 183 -10.69 6.32 -17.86
CA GLU A 183 -11.29 5.80 -19.07
C GLU A 183 -12.83 5.79 -19.02
N LYS A 184 -13.41 5.53 -17.85
CA LYS A 184 -14.85 5.64 -17.64
C LYS A 184 -15.32 7.09 -17.78
N LEU A 185 -14.66 8.03 -17.11
CA LEU A 185 -15.00 9.45 -17.19
C LEU A 185 -14.91 9.98 -18.63
N LYS A 186 -13.90 9.59 -19.40
CA LYS A 186 -13.81 9.95 -20.84
C LYS A 186 -15.00 9.45 -21.66
N LYS A 187 -15.47 8.23 -21.39
CA LYS A 187 -16.67 7.69 -22.05
C LYS A 187 -17.93 8.46 -21.64
N ASP A 188 -18.06 8.82 -20.39
CA ASP A 188 -19.17 9.62 -19.87
C ASP A 188 -19.18 11.01 -20.52
N ILE A 189 -18.02 11.67 -20.65
CA ILE A 189 -17.86 12.94 -21.38
C ILE A 189 -18.33 12.80 -22.83
N SER A 190 -17.85 11.79 -23.54
CA SER A 190 -18.27 11.56 -24.96
C SER A 190 -19.77 11.33 -25.09
N SER A 191 -20.39 10.65 -24.13
CA SER A 191 -21.85 10.47 -24.10
C SER A 191 -22.59 11.80 -23.87
N LEU A 192 -22.09 12.64 -22.98
CA LEU A 192 -22.66 13.96 -22.72
C LEU A 192 -22.54 14.88 -23.92
N GLU A 193 -21.39 14.89 -24.61
CA GLU A 193 -21.18 15.65 -25.85
C GLU A 193 -22.15 15.24 -26.95
N ASN A 194 -22.36 13.93 -27.17
CA ASN A 194 -23.34 13.42 -28.12
C ASN A 194 -24.79 13.84 -27.75
N ASN A 195 -25.12 13.84 -26.46
CA ASN A 195 -26.43 14.28 -26.00
C ASN A 195 -26.60 15.80 -26.19
N ILE A 196 -25.59 16.59 -25.95
CA ILE A 196 -25.60 18.05 -26.22
C ILE A 196 -25.88 18.28 -27.71
N GLU A 197 -25.16 17.62 -28.63
CA GLU A 197 -25.38 17.77 -30.06
C GLU A 197 -26.82 17.43 -30.47
N LYS A 198 -27.38 16.36 -29.91
CA LYS A 198 -28.77 15.96 -30.15
C LYS A 198 -29.74 17.03 -29.64
N THR A 199 -29.56 17.51 -28.43
CA THR A 199 -30.39 18.55 -27.80
C THR A 199 -30.30 19.89 -28.57
N GLU A 200 -29.12 20.24 -29.08
CA GLU A 200 -28.95 21.44 -29.94
C GLU A 200 -29.74 21.35 -31.23
N ARG A 201 -29.82 20.14 -31.86
CA ARG A 201 -30.68 19.90 -33.04
C ARG A 201 -32.17 20.04 -32.68
N GLU A 202 -32.60 19.57 -31.53
CA GLU A 202 -33.98 19.72 -31.04
C GLU A 202 -34.31 21.19 -30.82
N ILE A 203 -33.43 21.97 -30.21
CA ILE A 203 -33.57 23.42 -30.05
C ILE A 203 -33.70 24.11 -31.40
N ALA A 204 -32.87 23.74 -32.42
CA ALA A 204 -32.97 24.34 -33.75
C ALA A 204 -34.34 24.06 -34.40
N THR A 205 -34.93 22.89 -34.17
CA THR A 205 -36.27 22.54 -34.66
C THR A 205 -37.33 23.42 -33.94
N LEU A 206 -37.23 23.54 -32.62
CA LEU A 206 -38.16 24.44 -31.86
C LEU A 206 -38.02 25.88 -32.27
N ASP A 207 -36.84 26.39 -32.57
CA ASP A 207 -36.62 27.76 -33.03
C ASP A 207 -37.32 27.98 -34.41
N GLN A 208 -37.30 26.99 -35.33
CA GLN A 208 -38.07 27.06 -36.58
C GLN A 208 -39.58 27.05 -36.33
N GLU A 209 -40.08 26.23 -35.42
CA GLU A 209 -41.50 26.16 -35.08
C GLU A 209 -41.97 27.49 -34.42
N ILE A 210 -41.19 28.08 -33.53
CA ILE A 210 -41.44 29.38 -32.92
C ILE A 210 -41.50 30.47 -33.97
N GLU A 211 -40.59 30.46 -34.97
CA GLU A 211 -40.60 31.42 -36.08
C GLU A 211 -41.86 31.28 -36.94
N LEU A 212 -42.30 30.07 -37.22
CA LEU A 212 -43.56 29.80 -37.93
C LEU A 212 -44.75 30.31 -37.15
N LYS A 213 -44.80 30.09 -35.86
CA LYS A 213 -45.88 30.62 -34.96
C LYS A 213 -45.87 32.14 -34.89
N ASN A 214 -44.71 32.79 -34.90
CA ASN A 214 -44.60 34.24 -34.96
C ASN A 214 -45.17 34.78 -36.29
N LYS A 215 -44.90 34.14 -37.45
CA LYS A 215 -45.46 34.49 -38.75
C LYS A 215 -46.99 34.28 -38.78
N GLU A 216 -47.46 33.15 -38.23
CA GLU A 216 -48.90 32.85 -38.08
C GLU A 216 -49.59 33.92 -37.26
N SER A 217 -49.04 34.27 -36.09
CA SER A 217 -49.58 35.33 -35.21
C SER A 217 -49.63 36.68 -35.92
N LEU A 218 -48.58 37.06 -36.61
CA LEU A 218 -48.53 38.32 -37.36
C LEU A 218 -49.59 38.39 -38.45
N THR A 219 -49.68 37.33 -39.30
CA THR A 219 -50.69 37.22 -40.38
C THR A 219 -52.08 37.27 -39.81
N HIS A 220 -52.35 36.57 -38.71
CA HIS A 220 -53.62 36.53 -38.02
C HIS A 220 -54.02 37.90 -37.48
N LYS A 221 -53.13 38.62 -36.79
CA LYS A 221 -53.35 39.98 -36.28
C LYS A 221 -53.61 40.98 -37.38
N THR A 222 -52.94 40.88 -38.55
CA THR A 222 -53.17 41.71 -39.69
C THR A 222 -54.58 41.45 -40.27
N GLY A 223 -54.97 40.17 -40.37
CA GLY A 223 -56.32 39.76 -40.84
C GLY A 223 -57.43 40.24 -39.93
N MET A 224 -57.22 40.21 -38.61
CA MET A 224 -58.21 40.71 -37.60
C MET A 224 -58.58 42.20 -37.79
N GLN A 225 -57.66 43.02 -38.26
CA GLN A 225 -57.90 44.46 -38.46
C GLN A 225 -58.93 44.75 -39.53
N ALA A 226 -59.16 43.79 -40.48
CA ALA A 226 -60.09 43.90 -41.56
C ALA A 226 -61.52 43.37 -41.23
N LEU A 227 -61.72 42.75 -40.05
CA LEU A 227 -63.00 42.18 -39.65
C LEU A 227 -64.01 43.26 -39.20
N VAL A 228 -65.22 43.13 -39.68
CA VAL A 228 -66.34 44.09 -39.36
C VAL A 228 -67.30 43.43 -38.38
N LEU A 229 -67.62 42.15 -38.52
CA LEU A 229 -68.58 41.42 -37.69
C LEU A 229 -68.11 41.11 -36.30
N GLU A 230 -68.87 41.30 -35.27
CA GLU A 230 -68.48 41.08 -33.84
C GLU A 230 -68.19 39.57 -33.54
N ASP A 231 -68.99 38.66 -34.15
CA ASP A 231 -68.77 37.21 -33.95
C ASP A 231 -67.45 36.73 -34.58
N GLU A 232 -67.10 37.25 -35.74
CA GLU A 232 -65.80 36.97 -36.40
C GLU A 232 -64.62 37.52 -35.59
N LYS A 233 -64.74 38.70 -35.02
CA LYS A 233 -63.75 39.31 -34.13
C LYS A 233 -63.55 38.45 -32.88
N LYS A 234 -64.62 37.94 -32.27
CA LYS A 234 -64.53 37.06 -31.08
C LYS A 234 -63.86 35.72 -31.40
N ALA A 235 -64.17 35.10 -32.50
CA ALA A 235 -63.57 33.90 -32.94
C ALA A 235 -62.08 34.11 -33.23
N ALA A 236 -61.70 35.19 -33.90
CA ALA A 236 -60.37 35.59 -34.18
C ALA A 236 -59.52 35.85 -32.92
N LEU A 237 -60.07 36.52 -31.89
CA LEU A 237 -59.44 36.72 -30.61
C LEU A 237 -59.20 35.40 -29.86
N SER A 238 -60.09 34.41 -30.01
CA SER A 238 -59.88 33.08 -29.42
C SER A 238 -58.70 32.38 -30.08
N ARG A 239 -58.62 32.44 -31.39
CA ARG A 239 -57.51 31.82 -32.17
C ARG A 239 -56.15 32.48 -31.88
N ASP A 240 -56.11 33.82 -31.74
CA ASP A 240 -54.88 34.55 -31.35
C ASP A 240 -54.37 34.09 -30.00
N LYS A 241 -55.30 33.88 -29.03
CA LYS A 241 -54.91 33.31 -27.72
C LYS A 241 -54.36 31.88 -27.78
N GLU A 242 -54.89 31.07 -28.67
CA GLU A 242 -54.36 29.69 -28.88
C GLU A 242 -52.97 29.72 -29.48
N ILE A 243 -52.74 30.52 -30.52
CA ILE A 243 -51.42 30.70 -31.14
C ILE A 243 -50.40 31.17 -30.11
N GLU A 244 -50.75 32.17 -29.29
CA GLU A 244 -49.85 32.68 -28.23
C GLU A 244 -49.56 31.63 -27.15
N LYS A 245 -50.56 30.82 -26.78
CA LYS A 245 -50.38 29.70 -25.84
C LYS A 245 -49.45 28.62 -26.38
N GLU A 246 -49.59 28.24 -27.65
CA GLU A 246 -48.73 27.26 -28.32
C GLU A 246 -47.30 27.80 -28.41
N LYS A 247 -47.10 29.06 -28.79
CA LYS A 247 -45.82 29.73 -28.83
C LYS A 247 -45.12 29.74 -27.48
N ASN A 248 -45.83 30.16 -26.42
CA ASN A 248 -45.31 30.21 -25.06
C ASN A 248 -44.88 28.80 -24.56
N LYS A 249 -45.58 27.74 -24.98
CA LYS A 249 -45.22 26.38 -24.70
C LYS A 249 -43.86 26.02 -25.36
N LEU A 250 -43.74 26.28 -26.69
CA LEU A 250 -42.51 26.02 -27.43
C LEU A 250 -41.30 26.78 -26.83
N GLU A 251 -41.49 28.05 -26.45
CA GLU A 251 -40.44 28.87 -25.81
C GLU A 251 -40.04 28.31 -24.45
N LYS A 252 -40.97 27.79 -23.68
CA LYS A 252 -40.70 27.13 -22.39
C LYS A 252 -39.91 25.83 -22.61
N ASP A 253 -40.33 24.99 -23.57
CA ASP A 253 -39.69 23.74 -23.90
C ASP A 253 -38.22 24.00 -24.37
N ARG A 254 -38.02 24.98 -25.26
CA ARG A 254 -36.69 25.45 -25.69
C ARG A 254 -35.83 25.90 -24.52
N THR A 255 -36.41 26.64 -23.57
CA THR A 255 -35.66 27.09 -22.39
C THR A 255 -35.24 25.93 -21.49
N GLY A 256 -36.10 24.92 -21.35
CA GLY A 256 -35.78 23.67 -20.64
C GLY A 256 -34.58 23.00 -21.26
N LEU A 257 -34.60 22.77 -22.58
CA LEU A 257 -33.48 22.12 -23.29
C LEU A 257 -32.15 22.91 -23.19
N LYS A 258 -32.21 24.25 -23.18
CA LYS A 258 -31.00 25.06 -22.95
C LYS A 258 -30.45 24.91 -21.54
N ASN A 259 -31.29 24.74 -20.54
CA ASN A 259 -30.85 24.45 -19.18
C ASN A 259 -30.19 23.04 -19.12
N ASP A 260 -30.78 22.04 -19.76
CA ASP A 260 -30.23 20.68 -19.84
C ASP A 260 -28.83 20.68 -20.46
N ILE A 261 -28.61 21.46 -21.54
CA ILE A 261 -27.25 21.63 -22.12
C ILE A 261 -26.30 22.29 -21.11
N SER A 262 -26.74 23.28 -20.35
CA SER A 262 -25.90 23.92 -19.34
C SER A 262 -25.48 22.94 -18.25
N ASP A 263 -26.41 22.11 -17.81
CA ASP A 263 -26.12 21.08 -16.80
C ASP A 263 -25.14 20.02 -17.33
N MET A 264 -25.36 19.52 -18.58
CA MET A 264 -24.47 18.59 -19.24
C MET A 264 -23.04 19.16 -19.39
N LYS A 265 -22.89 20.44 -19.75
CA LYS A 265 -21.57 21.12 -19.83
C LYS A 265 -20.92 21.21 -18.46
N SER A 266 -21.68 21.54 -17.41
CA SER A 266 -21.15 21.55 -16.04
C SER A 266 -20.66 20.17 -15.59
N ASP A 267 -21.31 19.11 -16.02
CA ASP A 267 -20.90 17.74 -15.69
C ASP A 267 -19.65 17.31 -16.47
N ILE A 268 -19.50 17.76 -17.73
CA ILE A 268 -18.26 17.60 -18.50
C ILE A 268 -17.09 18.27 -17.76
N ASP A 269 -17.23 19.55 -17.37
CA ASP A 269 -16.19 20.30 -16.66
C ASP A 269 -15.75 19.59 -15.36
N LYS A 270 -16.72 19.02 -14.62
CA LYS A 270 -16.44 18.24 -13.40
C LYS A 270 -15.65 16.96 -13.71
N ASN A 271 -16.06 16.25 -14.76
CA ASN A 271 -15.41 15.01 -15.16
C ASN A 271 -13.98 15.27 -15.65
N GLU A 272 -13.75 16.30 -16.45
CA GLU A 272 -12.42 16.74 -16.90
C GLU A 272 -11.51 17.08 -15.72
N LYS A 273 -12.02 17.88 -14.78
CA LYS A 273 -11.28 18.21 -13.55
C LYS A 273 -10.92 16.96 -12.74
N THR A 274 -11.83 16.00 -12.64
CA THR A 274 -11.57 14.74 -11.93
C THR A 274 -10.48 13.92 -12.65
N ILE A 275 -10.48 13.90 -13.98
CA ILE A 275 -9.43 13.26 -14.79
C ILE A 275 -8.07 13.92 -14.51
N ASP A 276 -8.00 15.24 -14.50
CA ASP A 276 -6.76 15.98 -14.22
C ASP A 276 -6.23 15.69 -12.80
N ASP A 277 -7.10 15.62 -11.82
CA ASP A 277 -6.71 15.29 -10.45
C ASP A 277 -6.25 13.82 -10.33
N ASN A 278 -6.90 12.88 -11.02
CA ASN A 278 -6.48 11.49 -11.10
C ASN A 278 -5.12 11.31 -11.79
N ILE A 279 -4.84 12.08 -12.84
CA ILE A 279 -3.54 12.06 -13.54
C ILE A 279 -2.41 12.48 -12.58
N LYS A 280 -2.62 13.54 -11.79
CA LYS A 280 -1.64 13.97 -10.77
C LYS A 280 -1.41 12.88 -9.71
N LEU A 281 -2.50 12.24 -9.25
CA LEU A 281 -2.39 11.13 -8.31
C LEU A 281 -1.66 9.92 -8.91
N GLN A 282 -1.85 9.62 -10.20
CA GLN A 282 -1.09 8.58 -10.90
C GLN A 282 0.41 8.91 -10.97
N GLU A 283 0.78 10.17 -11.22
CA GLU A 283 2.19 10.60 -11.21
C GLU A 283 2.84 10.44 -9.83
N GLU A 284 2.09 10.75 -8.76
CA GLU A 284 2.55 10.52 -7.38
C GLU A 284 2.69 9.03 -7.07
N LYS A 285 1.69 8.23 -7.43
CA LYS A 285 1.72 6.77 -7.26
C LYS A 285 2.83 6.09 -8.05
N GLN A 286 3.14 6.59 -9.25
CA GLN A 286 4.26 6.06 -10.02
C GLN A 286 5.60 6.22 -9.28
N LYS A 287 5.82 7.34 -8.60
CA LYS A 287 7.02 7.57 -7.79
C LYS A 287 7.07 6.63 -6.58
N GLU A 288 5.91 6.40 -5.92
CA GLU A 288 5.82 5.43 -4.82
C GLU A 288 6.11 4.00 -5.31
N ILE A 289 5.59 3.62 -6.48
CA ILE A 289 5.85 2.33 -7.14
C ILE A 289 7.33 2.16 -7.46
N ASP A 290 7.98 3.17 -8.01
CA ASP A 290 9.40 3.08 -8.37
C ASP A 290 10.29 2.98 -7.13
N PHE A 291 9.99 3.72 -6.06
CA PHE A 291 10.64 3.55 -4.76
C PHE A 291 10.42 2.14 -4.19
N GLN A 292 9.18 1.65 -4.21
CA GLN A 292 8.85 0.33 -3.67
C GLN A 292 9.50 -0.81 -4.44
N LYS A 293 9.73 -0.66 -5.76
CA LYS A 293 10.52 -1.62 -6.54
C LYS A 293 11.95 -1.72 -6.04
N GLU A 294 12.55 -0.58 -5.68
CA GLU A 294 13.90 -0.57 -5.10
C GLU A 294 13.95 -1.31 -3.75
N GLU A 295 12.92 -1.15 -2.90
CA GLU A 295 12.85 -1.87 -1.62
C GLU A 295 12.67 -3.38 -1.82
N VAL A 296 11.84 -3.80 -2.77
CA VAL A 296 11.69 -5.21 -3.16
C VAL A 296 13.02 -5.77 -3.68
N GLU A 297 13.76 -5.03 -4.52
CA GLU A 297 15.08 -5.44 -5.01
C GLU A 297 16.09 -5.59 -3.86
N LYS A 298 16.11 -4.66 -2.91
CA LYS A 298 16.96 -4.72 -1.72
C LYS A 298 16.64 -5.96 -0.87
N ALA A 299 15.36 -6.24 -0.63
CA ALA A 299 14.94 -7.43 0.11
C ALA A 299 15.34 -8.73 -0.61
N GLN A 300 15.21 -8.77 -1.95
CA GLN A 300 15.63 -9.91 -2.76
C GLN A 300 17.15 -10.12 -2.70
N VAL A 301 17.95 -9.07 -2.89
CA VAL A 301 19.41 -9.13 -2.80
C VAL A 301 19.87 -9.61 -1.41
N ARG A 302 19.19 -9.16 -0.35
CA ARG A 302 19.44 -9.63 1.02
C ARG A 302 19.20 -11.13 1.15
N LEU A 303 18.07 -11.61 0.67
CA LEU A 303 17.70 -13.04 0.71
C LEU A 303 18.72 -13.90 -0.06
N ASP A 304 19.09 -13.48 -1.27
CA ASP A 304 20.04 -14.18 -2.13
C ASP A 304 21.47 -14.22 -1.54
N GLY A 305 21.79 -13.24 -0.70
CA GLY A 305 23.08 -13.11 -0.01
C GLY A 305 23.26 -14.00 1.21
N ILE A 306 22.20 -14.65 1.73
CA ILE A 306 22.26 -15.47 2.95
C ILE A 306 22.96 -16.82 2.68
N LYS A 307 24.13 -17.03 3.33
CA LYS A 307 24.98 -18.22 3.19
C LYS A 307 25.17 -18.94 4.52
#